data_253379310ea00ce16d96b85a099b04c3
#
_entry.id   253379310ea00ce16d96b85a099b04c3
#
_cell.length_a   1.000
_cell.length_b   1.000
_cell.length_c   1.000
_cell.angle_alpha   90.00
_cell.angle_beta   90.00
_cell.angle_gamma   90.00
#
_symmetry.space_group_name_H-M   'P 1'
#
loop_
_entity.id
_entity.type
_entity.pdbx_description
1 polymer ?
#
loop_
_entity_poly.entity_id
_entity_poly.type
_entity_poly.pdbx_seq_one_letter_code
_entity_poly.pdbx_strand_id
1 'polypeptide(L)'
;MAAQFMERLKTILTTEHIKFEDRVVAELIMKHMPDWRRVLNECQRYSVGGTIDAGILVTLSETSIKELMVDLKKKNFKGMRKWVVDNIDMESAKLFRMIYDNMLEYVDPSYIPQLVMTLADYSYKDAFVADHELNTVACLTEIMSQGQFK
;
A
#
# COMPACT_ATOMS: atom_id res chain seq x y z
N MET A 1 -13.17 -9.76 -20.69
CA MET A 1 -11.96 -9.98 -19.84
C MET A 1 -12.26 -9.79 -18.36
N ALA A 2 -12.69 -8.63 -17.92
CA ALA A 2 -13.05 -8.39 -16.50
C ALA A 2 -14.15 -9.30 -15.97
N ALA A 3 -15.20 -9.54 -16.75
CA ALA A 3 -16.29 -10.45 -16.38
C ALA A 3 -15.82 -11.90 -16.20
N GLN A 4 -14.95 -12.38 -17.09
CA GLN A 4 -14.37 -13.71 -16.97
C GLN A 4 -13.48 -13.85 -15.74
N PHE A 5 -12.71 -12.83 -15.44
CA PHE A 5 -11.88 -12.79 -14.23
C PHE A 5 -12.75 -12.79 -12.97
N MET A 6 -13.84 -12.04 -12.96
CA MET A 6 -14.79 -11.99 -11.86
C MET A 6 -15.40 -13.35 -11.57
N GLU A 7 -15.83 -14.08 -12.61
CA GLU A 7 -16.37 -15.44 -12.48
C GLU A 7 -15.34 -16.40 -11.88
N ARG A 8 -14.10 -16.31 -12.36
CA ARG A 8 -13.00 -17.14 -11.85
C ARG A 8 -12.67 -16.81 -10.39
N LEU A 9 -12.66 -15.53 -10.04
CA LEU A 9 -12.41 -15.08 -8.68
C LEU A 9 -13.51 -15.55 -7.73
N LYS A 10 -14.78 -15.45 -8.12
CA LYS A 10 -15.91 -15.98 -7.35
C LYS A 10 -15.78 -17.47 -7.11
N THR A 11 -15.37 -18.23 -8.12
CA THR A 11 -15.14 -19.67 -7.99
C THR A 11 -14.05 -19.97 -6.97
N ILE A 12 -12.94 -19.24 -7.00
CA ILE A 12 -11.85 -19.38 -6.05
C ILE A 12 -12.32 -19.07 -4.62
N LEU A 13 -13.02 -17.97 -4.43
CA LEU A 13 -13.53 -17.56 -3.11
C LEU A 13 -14.53 -18.58 -2.54
N THR A 14 -15.40 -19.13 -3.38
CA THR A 14 -16.34 -20.16 -3.00
C THR A 14 -15.63 -21.46 -2.60
N THR A 15 -14.59 -21.85 -3.36
CA THR A 15 -13.79 -23.05 -3.06
C THR A 15 -13.06 -22.92 -1.73
N GLU A 16 -12.56 -21.75 -1.39
CA GLU A 16 -11.88 -21.48 -0.13
C GLU A 16 -12.85 -21.16 1.03
N HIS A 17 -14.15 -21.28 0.80
CA HIS A 17 -15.20 -21.02 1.81
C HIS A 17 -15.17 -19.59 2.36
N ILE A 18 -14.82 -18.60 1.53
CA ILE A 18 -14.79 -17.20 1.89
C ILE A 18 -16.11 -16.54 1.45
N LYS A 19 -16.79 -15.88 2.38
CA LYS A 19 -17.98 -15.09 2.06
C LYS A 19 -17.57 -13.78 1.40
N PHE A 20 -18.31 -13.35 0.39
CA PHE A 20 -18.02 -12.11 -0.34
C PHE A 20 -19.30 -11.46 -0.85
N GLU A 21 -19.24 -10.15 -1.07
CA GLU A 21 -20.30 -9.39 -1.74
C GLU A 21 -19.88 -9.15 -3.20
N ASP A 22 -20.76 -9.51 -4.15
CA ASP A 22 -20.49 -9.37 -5.59
C ASP A 22 -20.11 -7.94 -5.98
N ARG A 23 -20.79 -6.97 -5.42
CA ARG A 23 -20.53 -5.54 -5.66
C ARG A 23 -19.12 -5.15 -5.25
N VAL A 24 -18.68 -5.59 -4.09
CA VAL A 24 -17.35 -5.27 -3.55
C VAL A 24 -16.26 -5.91 -4.41
N VAL A 25 -16.46 -7.15 -4.83
CA VAL A 25 -15.51 -7.85 -5.72
C VAL A 25 -15.43 -7.12 -7.06
N ALA A 26 -16.54 -6.70 -7.63
CA ALA A 26 -16.57 -5.96 -8.89
C ALA A 26 -15.81 -4.61 -8.77
N GLU A 27 -16.05 -3.85 -7.71
CA GLU A 27 -15.36 -2.58 -7.47
C GLU A 27 -13.86 -2.79 -7.26
N LEU A 28 -13.45 -3.85 -6.55
CA LEU A 28 -12.06 -4.19 -6.34
C LEU A 28 -11.34 -4.50 -7.66
N ILE A 29 -11.99 -5.27 -8.53
CA ILE A 29 -11.47 -5.59 -9.87
C ILE A 29 -11.29 -4.30 -10.68
N MET A 30 -12.31 -3.44 -10.70
CA MET A 30 -12.26 -2.18 -11.45
C MET A 30 -11.15 -1.23 -10.93
N LYS A 31 -10.95 -1.22 -9.61
CA LYS A 31 -9.93 -0.36 -8.98
C LYS A 31 -8.51 -0.76 -9.36
N HIS A 32 -8.23 -2.04 -9.53
CA HIS A 32 -6.88 -2.57 -9.75
C HIS A 32 -6.61 -3.05 -11.17
N MET A 33 -7.58 -2.94 -12.09
CA MET A 33 -7.35 -3.32 -13.49
C MET A 33 -6.17 -2.54 -14.10
N PRO A 34 -5.34 -3.18 -14.92
CA PRO A 34 -5.35 -4.60 -15.34
C PRO A 34 -4.56 -5.55 -14.43
N ASP A 35 -4.24 -5.15 -13.23
CA ASP A 35 -3.39 -5.92 -12.30
C ASP A 35 -4.20 -6.98 -11.52
N TRP A 36 -4.40 -8.14 -12.17
CA TRP A 36 -5.13 -9.28 -11.60
C TRP A 36 -4.44 -9.88 -10.37
N ARG A 37 -3.12 -9.88 -10.36
CA ARG A 37 -2.33 -10.40 -9.23
C ARG A 37 -2.59 -9.60 -7.97
N ARG A 38 -2.69 -8.27 -8.09
CA ARG A 38 -2.99 -7.40 -6.96
C ARG A 38 -4.38 -7.68 -6.40
N VAL A 39 -5.38 -7.88 -7.25
CA VAL A 39 -6.74 -8.23 -6.81
C VAL A 39 -6.71 -9.50 -5.97
N LEU A 40 -6.03 -10.55 -6.45
CA LEU A 40 -5.91 -11.82 -5.72
C LEU A 40 -5.18 -11.66 -4.39
N ASN A 41 -4.09 -10.91 -4.37
CA ASN A 41 -3.31 -10.67 -3.15
C ASN A 41 -4.12 -9.90 -2.11
N GLU A 42 -4.88 -8.91 -2.50
CA GLU A 42 -5.74 -8.14 -1.61
C GLU A 42 -6.89 -8.97 -1.05
N CYS A 43 -7.51 -9.78 -1.89
CA CYS A 43 -8.54 -10.72 -1.45
C CYS A 43 -7.99 -11.73 -0.44
N GLN A 44 -6.82 -12.28 -0.71
CA GLN A 44 -6.16 -13.24 0.19
C GLN A 44 -5.84 -12.60 1.53
N ARG A 45 -5.30 -11.41 1.53
CA ARG A 45 -4.93 -10.67 2.74
C ARG A 45 -6.15 -10.38 3.60
N TYR A 46 -7.26 -9.96 2.99
CA TYR A 46 -8.48 -9.60 3.70
C TYR A 46 -9.29 -10.83 4.13
N SER A 47 -9.14 -11.96 3.45
CA SER A 47 -9.89 -13.19 3.71
C SER A 47 -9.58 -13.85 5.05
N VAL A 48 -8.52 -13.42 5.73
CA VAL A 48 -8.19 -13.89 7.09
C VAL A 48 -9.38 -13.71 8.04
N GLY A 49 -10.21 -12.69 7.83
CA GLY A 49 -11.45 -12.50 8.57
C GLY A 49 -12.62 -13.38 8.13
N GLY A 50 -12.47 -14.15 7.06
CA GLY A 50 -13.50 -15.07 6.54
C GLY A 50 -14.57 -14.43 5.68
N THR A 51 -14.58 -13.11 5.53
CA THR A 51 -15.57 -12.37 4.74
C THR A 51 -14.93 -11.19 4.02
N ILE A 52 -15.27 -11.02 2.74
CA ILE A 52 -14.86 -9.84 1.97
C ILE A 52 -16.07 -8.93 1.81
N ASP A 53 -16.04 -7.77 2.44
CA ASP A 53 -17.13 -6.78 2.44
C ASP A 53 -16.62 -5.39 2.04
N ALA A 54 -17.48 -4.38 2.09
CA ALA A 54 -17.13 -3.01 1.71
C ALA A 54 -15.95 -2.42 2.53
N GLY A 55 -15.67 -2.96 3.70
CA GLY A 55 -14.53 -2.55 4.51
C GLY A 55 -13.18 -2.75 3.85
N ILE A 56 -13.06 -3.71 2.92
CA ILE A 56 -11.81 -3.95 2.18
C ILE A 56 -11.38 -2.71 1.37
N LEU A 57 -12.33 -1.99 0.80
CA LEU A 57 -12.05 -0.83 -0.05
C LEU A 57 -11.46 0.36 0.72
N VAL A 58 -11.79 0.47 2.00
CA VAL A 58 -11.33 1.54 2.89
C VAL A 58 -10.12 1.09 3.71
N THR A 59 -10.21 -0.09 4.32
CA THR A 59 -9.24 -0.59 5.31
C THR A 59 -7.86 -0.85 4.71
N LEU A 60 -7.78 -1.30 3.45
CA LEU A 60 -6.50 -1.67 2.84
C LEU A 60 -5.50 -0.51 2.73
N SER A 61 -5.96 0.68 2.34
CA SER A 61 -5.07 1.83 2.21
C SER A 61 -4.68 2.40 3.58
N GLU A 62 -5.64 2.54 4.48
CA GLU A 62 -5.38 3.12 5.81
C GLU A 62 -4.53 2.20 6.69
N THR A 63 -4.84 0.91 6.74
CA THR A 63 -4.10 -0.06 7.54
C THR A 63 -2.67 -0.23 7.04
N SER A 64 -2.49 -0.30 5.72
CA SER A 64 -1.16 -0.41 5.11
C SER A 64 -0.25 0.75 5.47
N ILE A 65 -0.73 1.98 5.32
CA ILE A 65 0.09 3.16 5.62
C ILE A 65 0.39 3.26 7.12
N LYS A 66 -0.55 2.88 7.97
CA LYS A 66 -0.38 2.87 9.41
C LYS A 66 0.72 1.88 9.85
N GLU A 67 0.74 0.68 9.28
CA GLU A 67 1.80 -0.30 9.50
C GLU A 67 3.17 0.24 9.12
N LEU A 68 3.26 0.88 7.94
CA LEU A 68 4.50 1.50 7.49
C LEU A 68 4.96 2.59 8.45
N MET A 69 4.07 3.46 8.89
CA MET A 69 4.41 4.54 9.82
C MET A 69 4.90 4.03 11.17
N VAL A 70 4.33 2.93 11.66
CA VAL A 70 4.79 2.27 12.90
C VAL A 70 6.22 1.75 12.73
N ASP A 71 6.51 1.10 11.60
CA ASP A 71 7.86 0.60 11.32
C ASP A 71 8.88 1.74 11.21
N LEU A 72 8.52 2.84 10.57
CA LEU A 72 9.37 4.02 10.46
C LEU A 72 9.63 4.63 11.84
N LYS A 73 8.62 4.76 12.68
CA LYS A 73 8.74 5.28 14.04
C LYS A 73 9.67 4.43 14.90
N LYS A 74 9.55 3.12 14.79
CA LYS A 74 10.38 2.16 15.54
C LYS A 74 11.76 1.95 14.94
N LYS A 75 12.04 2.56 13.80
CA LYS A 75 13.28 2.36 13.03
C LYS A 75 13.50 0.88 12.69
N ASN A 76 12.42 0.18 12.34
CA ASN A 76 12.45 -1.22 11.97
C ASN A 76 12.68 -1.36 10.46
N PHE A 77 13.94 -1.41 10.06
CA PHE A 77 14.32 -1.52 8.64
C PHE A 77 13.77 -2.79 7.97
N LYS A 78 13.82 -3.92 8.66
CA LYS A 78 13.32 -5.19 8.12
C LYS A 78 11.83 -5.14 7.85
N GLY A 79 11.06 -4.60 8.78
CA GLY A 79 9.62 -4.43 8.62
C GLY A 79 9.26 -3.48 7.48
N MET A 80 9.97 -2.35 7.40
CA MET A 80 9.81 -1.39 6.31
C MET A 80 10.12 -2.02 4.94
N ARG A 81 11.22 -2.72 4.81
CA ARG A 81 11.61 -3.39 3.56
C ARG A 81 10.58 -4.46 3.17
N LYS A 82 10.13 -5.25 4.12
CA LYS A 82 9.08 -6.25 3.89
C LYS A 82 7.80 -5.59 3.40
N TRP A 83 7.40 -4.47 4.01
CA TRP A 83 6.23 -3.72 3.58
C TRP A 83 6.36 -3.26 2.11
N VAL A 84 7.53 -2.75 1.72
CA VAL A 84 7.78 -2.32 0.34
C VAL A 84 7.69 -3.50 -0.63
N VAL A 85 8.26 -4.64 -0.29
CA VAL A 85 8.19 -5.86 -1.11
C VAL A 85 6.74 -6.35 -1.25
N ASP A 86 5.98 -6.36 -0.16
CA ASP A 86 4.57 -6.79 -0.16
C ASP A 86 3.68 -5.84 -0.98
N ASN A 87 4.09 -4.59 -1.15
CA ASN A 87 3.36 -3.56 -1.89
C ASN A 87 4.09 -3.12 -3.17
N ILE A 88 4.95 -3.98 -3.72
CA ILE A 88 5.76 -3.67 -4.92
C ILE A 88 4.91 -3.30 -6.14
N ASP A 89 3.66 -3.76 -6.18
CA ASP A 89 2.72 -3.46 -7.26
C ASP A 89 2.15 -2.02 -7.16
N MET A 90 2.38 -1.35 -6.05
CA MET A 90 1.98 0.05 -5.88
C MET A 90 2.97 0.98 -6.58
N GLU A 91 2.46 1.92 -7.36
CA GLU A 91 3.31 2.95 -7.97
C GLU A 91 3.97 3.80 -6.88
N SER A 92 5.28 4.06 -7.04
CA SER A 92 6.04 4.88 -6.09
C SER A 92 5.41 6.26 -5.87
N ALA A 93 4.89 6.87 -6.94
CA ALA A 93 4.22 8.17 -6.87
C ALA A 93 2.99 8.13 -5.94
N LYS A 94 2.23 7.04 -5.97
CA LYS A 94 1.09 6.85 -5.06
C LYS A 94 1.53 6.72 -3.62
N LEU A 95 2.61 5.97 -3.37
CA LEU A 95 3.16 5.82 -2.03
C LEU A 95 3.62 7.16 -1.46
N PHE A 96 4.38 7.93 -2.22
CA PHE A 96 4.83 9.25 -1.78
C PHE A 96 3.66 10.18 -1.49
N ARG A 97 2.62 10.15 -2.31
CA ARG A 97 1.39 10.92 -2.10
C ARG A 97 0.65 10.48 -0.83
N MET A 98 0.56 9.18 -0.58
CA MET A 98 -0.08 8.65 0.63
C MET A 98 0.67 9.11 1.89
N ILE A 99 2.00 9.10 1.87
CA ILE A 99 2.80 9.61 2.98
C ILE A 99 2.53 11.10 3.20
N TYR A 100 2.52 11.87 2.12
CA TYR A 100 2.22 13.30 2.18
C TYR A 100 0.85 13.59 2.78
N ASP A 101 -0.18 12.85 2.34
CA ASP A 101 -1.56 13.07 2.81
C ASP A 101 -1.76 12.68 4.28
N ASN A 102 -0.95 11.75 4.81
CA ASN A 102 -1.07 11.22 6.17
C ASN A 102 0.00 11.73 7.13
N MET A 103 0.95 12.54 6.68
CA MET A 103 2.08 12.97 7.50
C MET A 103 1.68 13.80 8.73
N LEU A 104 0.61 14.59 8.63
CA LEU A 104 0.14 15.43 9.73
C LEU A 104 -0.29 14.61 10.95
N GLU A 105 -0.78 13.39 10.71
CA GLU A 105 -1.24 12.50 11.76
C GLU A 105 -0.09 11.78 12.47
N TYR A 106 0.97 11.42 11.75
CA TYR A 106 2.02 10.55 12.26
C TYR A 106 3.34 11.24 12.55
N VAL A 107 3.59 12.40 11.97
CA VAL A 107 4.89 13.08 11.99
C VAL A 107 4.81 14.33 12.87
N ASP A 108 5.89 14.58 13.62
CA ASP A 108 6.02 15.81 14.43
C ASP A 108 6.01 17.03 13.49
N PRO A 109 5.24 18.10 13.82
CA PRO A 109 5.16 19.30 12.98
C PRO A 109 6.51 19.94 12.65
N SER A 110 7.50 19.80 13.51
CA SER A 110 8.84 20.35 13.29
C SER A 110 9.57 19.66 12.13
N TYR A 111 9.23 18.40 11.83
CA TYR A 111 9.86 17.62 10.77
C TYR A 111 9.11 17.71 9.43
N ILE A 112 7.87 18.17 9.42
CA ILE A 112 7.04 18.22 8.20
C ILE A 112 7.72 18.94 7.01
N PRO A 113 8.32 20.13 7.17
CA PRO A 113 9.01 20.77 6.04
C PRO A 113 10.14 19.93 5.44
N GLN A 114 10.93 19.28 6.27
CA GLN A 114 12.00 18.40 5.83
C GLN A 114 11.44 17.17 5.10
N LEU A 115 10.37 16.58 5.63
CA LEU A 115 9.70 15.43 5.02
C LEU A 115 9.16 15.77 3.63
N VAL A 116 8.52 16.92 3.47
CA VAL A 116 8.03 17.39 2.17
C VAL A 116 9.17 17.52 1.16
N MET A 117 10.28 18.10 1.56
CA MET A 117 11.46 18.23 0.69
C MET A 117 12.03 16.86 0.30
N THR A 118 12.11 15.94 1.25
CA THR A 118 12.58 14.57 0.99
C THR A 118 11.66 13.84 0.00
N LEU A 119 10.35 13.91 0.21
CA LEU A 119 9.38 13.29 -0.70
C LEU A 119 9.46 13.88 -2.11
N ALA A 120 9.60 15.21 -2.23
CA ALA A 120 9.72 15.88 -3.52
C ALA A 120 11.00 15.46 -4.26
N ASP A 121 12.11 15.36 -3.54
CA ASP A 121 13.39 14.96 -4.11
C ASP A 121 13.35 13.52 -4.65
N TYR A 122 12.84 12.59 -3.88
CA TYR A 122 12.71 11.20 -4.32
C TYR A 122 11.64 10.99 -5.38
N SER A 123 10.57 11.77 -5.38
CA SER A 123 9.58 11.78 -6.46
C SER A 123 10.21 12.19 -7.78
N TYR A 124 11.07 13.20 -7.76
CA TYR A 124 11.84 13.62 -8.92
C TYR A 124 12.80 12.52 -9.40
N LYS A 125 13.56 11.94 -8.48
CA LYS A 125 14.50 10.86 -8.79
C LYS A 125 13.80 9.62 -9.34
N ASP A 126 12.59 9.33 -8.90
CA ASP A 126 11.83 8.16 -9.34
C ASP A 126 11.59 8.14 -10.85
N ALA A 127 11.52 9.29 -11.49
CA ALA A 127 11.37 9.40 -12.94
C ALA A 127 12.61 8.91 -13.72
N PHE A 128 13.77 8.85 -13.07
CA PHE A 128 15.06 8.57 -13.71
C PHE A 128 15.74 7.29 -13.24
N VAL A 129 15.26 6.68 -12.14
CA VAL A 129 15.89 5.48 -11.58
C VAL A 129 15.52 4.23 -12.37
N ALA A 130 16.48 3.31 -12.47
CA ALA A 130 16.24 2.01 -13.08
C ALA A 130 15.48 1.07 -12.14
N ASP A 131 15.66 1.21 -10.85
CA ASP A 131 15.04 0.37 -9.82
C ASP A 131 14.21 1.24 -8.86
N HIS A 132 12.89 1.24 -9.07
CA HIS A 132 11.95 2.00 -8.24
C HIS A 132 11.86 1.47 -6.81
N GLU A 133 12.02 0.16 -6.60
CA GLU A 133 12.05 -0.43 -5.26
C GLU A 133 13.20 0.13 -4.44
N LEU A 134 14.40 0.14 -5.01
CA LEU A 134 15.59 0.67 -4.35
C LEU A 134 15.42 2.14 -4.00
N ASN A 135 14.89 2.94 -4.92
CA ASN A 135 14.61 4.36 -4.68
C ASN A 135 13.61 4.57 -3.55
N THR A 136 12.54 3.78 -3.52
CA THR A 136 11.52 3.83 -2.46
C THR A 136 12.11 3.44 -1.10
N VAL A 137 12.89 2.37 -1.05
CA VAL A 137 13.58 1.94 0.18
C VAL A 137 14.55 3.01 0.66
N ALA A 138 15.30 3.63 -0.24
CA ALA A 138 16.22 4.72 0.11
C ALA A 138 15.47 5.93 0.70
N CYS A 139 14.33 6.30 0.11
CA CYS A 139 13.48 7.37 0.62
C CYS A 139 12.99 7.08 2.04
N LEU A 140 12.44 5.89 2.25
CA LEU A 140 11.94 5.48 3.56
C LEU A 140 13.05 5.35 4.60
N THR A 141 14.25 4.93 4.19
CA THR A 141 15.41 4.86 5.06
C THR A 141 15.85 6.25 5.54
N GLU A 142 15.84 7.23 4.63
CA GLU A 142 16.16 8.62 4.98
C GLU A 142 15.12 9.19 5.95
N ILE A 143 13.83 8.97 5.69
CA ILE A 143 12.75 9.37 6.59
C ILE A 143 12.91 8.70 7.96
N MET A 144 13.24 7.42 7.98
CA MET A 144 13.44 6.65 9.22
C MET A 144 14.60 7.20 10.06
N SER A 145 15.72 7.55 9.41
CA SER A 145 16.92 8.02 10.11
C SER A 145 16.80 9.45 10.60
N GLN A 146 16.15 10.32 9.86
CA GLN A 146 16.03 11.75 10.18
C GLN A 146 14.69 12.12 10.80
N GLY A 147 13.67 11.27 10.65
CA GLY A 147 12.29 11.58 11.01
C GLY A 147 12.06 11.70 12.50
N GLN A 148 11.20 12.67 12.86
CA GLN A 148 10.64 12.81 14.19
C GLN A 148 9.14 12.49 14.10
N PHE A 149 8.71 11.44 14.80
CA PHE A 149 7.35 10.94 14.77
C PHE A 149 6.66 11.24 16.10
N LYS A 150 5.34 11.40 16.02
CA LYS A 150 4.49 11.56 17.21
C LYS A 150 4.47 10.32 18.07
#